data_284ebd3fcdd23cd7bb3f0065008d4ae4
#
_entry.id   284ebd3fcdd23cd7bb3f0065008d4ae4
#
_cell.length_a   1.000
_cell.length_b   1.000
_cell.length_c   1.000
_cell.angle_alpha   90.00
_cell.angle_beta   90.00
_cell.angle_gamma   90.00
#
_symmetry.space_group_name_H-M   'P 1'
#
loop_
_entity.id
_entity.type
_entity.pdbx_description
1 polymer ?
#
loop_
_entity_poly.entity_id
_entity_poly.type
_entity_poly.pdbx_seq_one_letter_code
_entity_poly.pdbx_strand_id
1 'polypeptide(L)'
;MNKMNDRLNQLYIKNVNILNEYSKKHSDKNLHGPLLLNISNYSSQKLKLMVVGQETFGWNKSPSIAAQRATYQEFNFGSSYYSSAFWNVIRKVERSLSIEPYAIAWSNLNRFDVDCGSPDRTELAQDIASLDYLVKEEISILKPDVCIFFTNH
;
A
#
# COMPACT_ATOMS: atom_id res chain seq x y z
N MET A 1 6.93 -20.77 -3.36
CA MET A 1 5.75 -19.88 -3.54
C MET A 1 5.49 -19.14 -2.23
N ASN A 2 5.30 -17.83 -2.25
CA ASN A 2 5.12 -17.04 -1.03
C ASN A 2 3.65 -17.08 -0.59
N LYS A 3 3.32 -17.94 0.38
CA LYS A 3 1.95 -18.15 0.88
C LYS A 3 1.24 -16.85 1.31
N MET A 4 1.99 -15.84 1.80
CA MET A 4 1.40 -14.54 2.14
C MET A 4 0.97 -13.79 0.88
N ASN A 5 1.79 -13.79 -0.17
CA ASN A 5 1.42 -13.19 -1.45
C ASN A 5 0.20 -13.85 -2.11
N ASP A 6 0.06 -15.17 -1.97
CA ASP A 6 -1.12 -15.88 -2.49
C ASP A 6 -2.39 -15.43 -1.73
N ARG A 7 -2.31 -15.29 -0.40
CA ARG A 7 -3.42 -14.79 0.41
C ARG A 7 -3.75 -13.32 0.11
N LEU A 8 -2.74 -12.47 -0.07
CA LEU A 8 -2.95 -11.08 -0.51
C LEU A 8 -3.64 -11.03 -1.87
N ASN A 9 -3.19 -11.85 -2.81
CA ASN A 9 -3.82 -11.92 -4.13
C ASN A 9 -5.29 -12.34 -4.04
N GLN A 10 -5.61 -13.34 -3.25
CA GLN A 10 -6.99 -13.78 -3.01
C GLN A 10 -7.84 -12.66 -2.36
N LEU A 11 -7.28 -11.93 -1.40
CA LEU A 11 -7.95 -10.77 -0.81
C LEU A 11 -8.34 -9.73 -1.88
N TYR A 12 -7.41 -9.41 -2.77
CA TYR A 12 -7.66 -8.40 -3.82
C TYR A 12 -8.62 -8.91 -4.89
N ILE A 13 -8.54 -10.17 -5.29
CA ILE A 13 -9.51 -10.79 -6.22
C ILE A 13 -10.92 -10.73 -5.63
N LYS A 14 -11.07 -11.07 -4.35
CA LYS A 14 -12.36 -10.99 -3.65
C LYS A 14 -12.95 -9.58 -3.64
N ASN A 15 -12.11 -8.56 -3.63
CA ASN A 15 -12.52 -7.16 -3.51
C ASN A 15 -12.43 -6.37 -4.83
N VAL A 16 -12.09 -7.02 -5.95
CA VAL A 16 -11.86 -6.33 -7.23
C VAL A 16 -13.08 -5.55 -7.72
N ASN A 17 -14.28 -6.08 -7.52
CA ASN A 17 -15.51 -5.40 -7.93
C ASN A 17 -15.72 -4.10 -7.17
N ILE A 18 -15.52 -4.10 -5.84
CA ILE A 18 -15.64 -2.89 -5.01
C ILE A 18 -14.62 -1.84 -5.43
N LEU A 19 -13.37 -2.25 -5.67
CA LEU A 19 -12.31 -1.34 -6.13
C LEU A 19 -12.63 -0.73 -7.50
N ASN A 20 -13.13 -1.54 -8.43
CA ASN A 20 -13.52 -1.08 -9.77
C ASN A 20 -14.77 -0.20 -9.76
N GLU A 21 -15.76 -0.53 -8.94
CA GLU A 21 -16.96 0.28 -8.75
C GLU A 21 -16.61 1.65 -8.19
N TYR A 22 -15.70 1.70 -7.23
CA TYR A 22 -15.19 2.94 -6.68
C TYR A 22 -14.51 3.80 -7.76
N SER A 23 -13.61 3.22 -8.55
CA SER A 23 -12.93 3.92 -9.64
C SER A 23 -13.92 4.43 -10.70
N LYS A 24 -14.95 3.65 -11.02
CA LYS A 24 -16.01 4.06 -11.97
C LYS A 24 -16.88 5.18 -11.43
N LYS A 25 -17.29 5.09 -10.17
CA LYS A 25 -18.11 6.11 -9.49
C LYS A 25 -17.44 7.49 -9.52
N HIS A 26 -16.12 7.51 -9.42
CA HIS A 26 -15.31 8.72 -9.38
C HIS A 26 -14.44 8.91 -10.63
N SER A 27 -14.93 8.45 -11.78
CA SER A 27 -14.20 8.54 -13.07
C SER A 27 -13.98 9.98 -13.57
N ASP A 28 -14.72 10.95 -13.04
CA ASP A 28 -14.54 12.38 -13.27
C ASP A 28 -13.37 12.97 -12.44
N LYS A 29 -12.84 12.23 -11.48
CA LYS A 29 -11.70 12.60 -10.67
C LYS A 29 -10.42 11.94 -11.19
N ASN A 30 -9.30 12.58 -10.98
CA ASN A 30 -8.00 12.03 -11.37
C ASN A 30 -7.47 11.07 -10.27
N LEU A 31 -8.11 9.90 -10.16
CA LEU A 31 -7.71 8.88 -9.19
C LEU A 31 -6.49 8.09 -9.67
N HIS A 32 -5.55 7.85 -8.76
CA HIS A 32 -4.43 6.94 -8.93
C HIS A 32 -4.50 5.84 -7.87
N GLY A 33 -4.31 4.60 -8.27
CA GLY A 33 -4.43 3.42 -7.42
C GLY A 33 -5.27 2.33 -8.09
N PRO A 34 -5.67 1.31 -7.32
CA PRO A 34 -5.39 1.12 -5.90
C PRO A 34 -3.96 0.66 -5.62
N LEU A 35 -3.40 1.02 -4.48
CA LEU A 35 -2.16 0.40 -3.99
C LEU A 35 -2.45 -1.04 -3.54
N LEU A 36 -1.83 -2.02 -4.19
CA LEU A 36 -1.98 -3.45 -3.86
C LEU A 36 -0.61 -4.08 -3.60
N LEU A 37 -0.45 -4.71 -2.44
CA LEU A 37 0.83 -5.23 -1.98
C LEU A 37 1.30 -6.46 -2.77
N ASN A 38 2.61 -6.52 -2.97
CA ASN A 38 3.30 -7.68 -3.50
C ASN A 38 4.67 -7.80 -2.83
N ILE A 39 4.70 -8.45 -1.67
CA ILE A 39 5.88 -8.54 -0.81
C ILE A 39 6.91 -9.52 -1.36
N SER A 40 8.20 -9.22 -1.19
CA SER A 40 9.30 -10.10 -1.61
C SER A 40 10.01 -10.73 -0.40
N ASN A 41 10.88 -10.00 0.26
CA ASN A 41 11.75 -10.52 1.32
C ASN A 41 11.17 -10.35 2.74
N TYR A 42 9.93 -9.90 2.87
CA TYR A 42 9.28 -9.66 4.16
C TYR A 42 9.20 -10.91 5.04
N SER A 43 8.78 -12.04 4.47
CA SER A 43 8.53 -13.28 5.21
C SER A 43 9.81 -13.93 5.74
N SER A 44 10.97 -13.63 5.18
CA SER A 44 12.27 -14.15 5.60
C SER A 44 12.90 -13.37 6.77
N GLN A 45 12.36 -12.20 7.08
CA GLN A 45 12.90 -11.37 8.15
C GLN A 45 12.60 -11.96 9.52
N LYS A 46 13.59 -11.88 10.43
CA LYS A 46 13.43 -12.28 11.83
C LYS A 46 12.38 -11.42 12.55
N LEU A 47 12.38 -10.13 12.26
CA LEU A 47 11.39 -9.16 12.72
C LEU A 47 10.65 -8.61 11.50
N LYS A 48 9.33 -8.74 11.49
CA LYS A 48 8.48 -8.33 10.39
C LYS A 48 7.92 -6.93 10.65
N LEU A 49 8.34 -5.99 9.81
CA LEU A 49 7.91 -4.60 9.88
C LEU A 49 6.88 -4.31 8.78
N MET A 50 5.73 -3.80 9.17
CA MET A 50 4.77 -3.20 8.25
C MET A 50 4.68 -1.70 8.50
N VAL A 51 4.64 -0.95 7.42
CA VAL A 51 4.47 0.51 7.44
C VAL A 51 3.19 0.87 6.71
N VAL A 52 2.38 1.71 7.32
CA VAL A 52 1.15 2.24 6.73
C VAL A 52 1.31 3.75 6.57
N GLY A 53 1.33 4.21 5.33
CA GLY A 53 1.32 5.64 4.98
C GLY A 53 -0.10 6.17 4.79
N GLN A 54 -0.21 7.43 4.36
CA GLN A 54 -1.50 8.07 4.12
C GLN A 54 -2.05 7.68 2.74
N GLU A 55 -1.40 8.09 1.66
CA GLU A 55 -1.74 7.77 0.26
C GLU A 55 -0.47 7.69 -0.60
N THR A 56 -0.68 7.28 -1.84
CA THR A 56 0.35 7.37 -2.89
C THR A 56 0.44 8.80 -3.45
N PHE A 57 1.40 9.01 -4.33
CA PHE A 57 1.60 10.27 -5.06
C PHE A 57 1.70 9.96 -6.56
N GLY A 58 0.55 9.83 -7.21
CA GLY A 58 0.49 9.52 -8.64
C GLY A 58 0.76 8.05 -8.96
N TRP A 59 0.05 7.14 -8.29
CA TRP A 59 0.19 5.70 -8.51
C TRP A 59 -0.36 5.25 -9.88
N ASN A 60 -0.12 3.99 -10.26
CA ASN A 60 -0.67 3.37 -11.46
C ASN A 60 -2.20 3.37 -11.43
N LYS A 61 -2.82 3.73 -12.55
CA LYS A 61 -4.30 3.80 -12.71
C LYS A 61 -4.94 2.51 -13.21
N SER A 62 -4.15 1.48 -13.50
CA SER A 62 -4.69 0.23 -14.06
C SER A 62 -5.71 -0.42 -13.13
N PRO A 63 -6.86 -0.89 -13.62
CA PRO A 63 -7.81 -1.68 -12.84
C PRO A 63 -7.34 -3.13 -12.62
N SER A 64 -6.24 -3.53 -13.25
CA SER A 64 -5.71 -4.89 -13.15
C SER A 64 -4.95 -5.11 -11.84
N ILE A 65 -5.37 -6.09 -11.04
CA ILE A 65 -4.67 -6.53 -9.84
C ILE A 65 -3.21 -6.89 -10.15
N ALA A 66 -2.98 -7.63 -11.24
CA ALA A 66 -1.64 -8.04 -11.64
C ALA A 66 -0.75 -6.83 -11.96
N ALA A 67 -1.27 -5.83 -12.69
CA ALA A 67 -0.54 -4.62 -13.00
C ALA A 67 -0.23 -3.80 -11.75
N GLN A 68 -1.17 -3.66 -10.82
CA GLN A 68 -0.94 -2.95 -9.56
C GLN A 68 0.12 -3.63 -8.71
N ARG A 69 0.08 -4.95 -8.62
CA ARG A 69 1.08 -5.72 -7.88
C ARG A 69 2.45 -5.73 -8.54
N ALA A 70 2.52 -5.66 -9.87
CA ALA A 70 3.78 -5.46 -10.60
C ALA A 70 4.36 -4.07 -10.31
N THR A 71 3.54 -3.03 -10.35
CA THR A 71 3.96 -1.66 -9.99
C THR A 71 4.52 -1.59 -8.58
N TYR A 72 3.93 -2.31 -7.61
CA TYR A 72 4.44 -2.37 -6.25
C TYR A 72 5.89 -2.93 -6.20
N GLN A 73 6.16 -3.99 -6.94
CA GLN A 73 7.51 -4.58 -7.02
C GLN A 73 8.51 -3.66 -7.74
N GLU A 74 8.09 -3.06 -8.85
CA GLU A 74 8.94 -2.15 -9.64
C GLU A 74 9.29 -0.89 -8.85
N PHE A 75 8.36 -0.36 -8.07
CA PHE A 75 8.59 0.78 -7.19
C PHE A 75 9.64 0.46 -6.12
N ASN A 76 9.67 -0.78 -5.63
CA ASN A 76 10.63 -1.31 -4.67
C ASN A 76 10.94 -0.31 -3.53
N PHE A 77 9.87 0.15 -2.85
CA PHE A 77 9.95 1.08 -1.72
C PHE A 77 10.77 2.34 -2.00
N GLY A 78 10.67 2.86 -3.20
CA GLY A 78 11.35 4.06 -3.63
C GLY A 78 12.85 3.92 -3.85
N SER A 79 13.38 2.71 -3.99
CA SER A 79 14.82 2.46 -4.16
C SER A 79 15.43 3.14 -5.40
N SER A 80 14.64 3.31 -6.45
CA SER A 80 15.04 3.95 -7.70
C SER A 80 14.72 5.45 -7.77
N TYR A 81 14.09 6.00 -6.73
CA TYR A 81 13.75 7.42 -6.64
C TYR A 81 14.74 8.13 -5.72
N TYR A 82 14.96 9.43 -5.98
CA TYR A 82 15.66 10.25 -5.01
C TYR A 82 14.88 10.29 -3.69
N SER A 83 15.59 10.42 -2.61
CA SER A 83 15.07 10.27 -1.26
C SER A 83 13.92 11.23 -0.94
N SER A 84 12.78 10.70 -0.49
CA SER A 84 11.74 11.47 0.18
C SER A 84 11.93 11.42 1.71
N ALA A 85 11.36 12.39 2.42
CA ALA A 85 11.37 12.39 3.88
C ALA A 85 10.79 11.09 4.45
N PHE A 86 9.69 10.61 3.89
CA PHE A 86 9.02 9.37 4.26
C PHE A 86 9.96 8.16 4.13
N TRP A 87 10.55 7.94 2.95
CA TRP A 87 11.43 6.78 2.72
C TRP A 87 12.73 6.88 3.49
N ASN A 88 13.26 8.09 3.72
CA ASN A 88 14.44 8.30 4.56
C ASN A 88 14.20 7.87 6.01
N VAL A 89 13.03 8.17 6.57
CA VAL A 89 12.67 7.71 7.92
C VAL A 89 12.55 6.20 7.95
N ILE A 90 11.89 5.59 6.97
CA ILE A 90 11.75 4.14 6.88
C ILE A 90 13.10 3.45 6.80
N ARG A 91 14.05 3.94 5.98
CA ARG A 91 15.44 3.39 5.94
C ARG A 91 16.15 3.46 7.29
N LYS A 92 15.89 4.51 8.09
CA LYS A 92 16.43 4.62 9.47
C LYS A 92 15.80 3.59 10.39
N VAL A 93 14.48 3.39 10.32
CA VAL A 93 13.76 2.40 11.11
C VAL A 93 14.24 0.99 10.78
N GLU A 94 14.37 0.63 9.51
CA GLU A 94 14.91 -0.66 9.09
C GLU A 94 16.28 -0.94 9.70
N ARG A 95 17.20 0.03 9.62
CA ARG A 95 18.53 -0.10 10.21
C ARG A 95 18.49 -0.27 11.73
N SER A 96 17.63 0.51 12.41
CA SER A 96 17.50 0.43 13.87
C SER A 96 16.93 -0.90 14.35
N LEU A 97 16.11 -1.56 13.53
CA LEU A 97 15.50 -2.85 13.82
C LEU A 97 16.26 -4.03 13.21
N SER A 98 17.42 -3.79 12.59
CA SER A 98 18.23 -4.82 11.92
C SER A 98 17.43 -5.59 10.85
N ILE A 99 16.57 -4.87 10.12
CA ILE A 99 15.82 -5.40 8.98
C ILE A 99 16.62 -5.12 7.71
N GLU A 100 16.65 -6.08 6.79
CA GLU A 100 17.27 -5.88 5.49
C GLU A 100 16.57 -4.74 4.71
N PRO A 101 17.32 -3.89 4.01
CA PRO A 101 16.71 -2.84 3.21
C PRO A 101 15.67 -3.39 2.23
N TYR A 102 14.53 -2.72 2.12
CA TYR A 102 13.44 -3.10 1.21
C TYR A 102 12.75 -4.44 1.54
N ALA A 103 12.92 -4.96 2.75
CA ALA A 103 12.31 -6.21 3.20
C ALA A 103 11.11 -5.99 4.14
N ILE A 104 10.43 -4.89 4.00
CA ILE A 104 9.21 -4.54 4.74
C ILE A 104 7.94 -4.83 3.93
N ALA A 105 6.78 -4.70 4.57
CA ALA A 105 5.52 -4.51 3.88
C ALA A 105 5.10 -3.03 3.99
N TRP A 106 4.61 -2.45 2.91
CA TRP A 106 4.11 -1.09 2.89
C TRP A 106 2.68 -1.08 2.36
N SER A 107 1.81 -0.41 3.08
CA SER A 107 0.44 -0.13 2.69
C SER A 107 0.11 1.33 2.92
N ASN A 108 -1.06 1.76 2.48
CA ASN A 108 -1.59 3.10 2.77
C ASN A 108 -3.01 3.01 3.29
N LEU A 109 -3.37 3.92 4.16
CA LEU A 109 -4.73 4.06 4.67
C LEU A 109 -5.67 4.37 3.49
N ASN A 110 -5.36 5.40 2.71
CA ASN A 110 -6.08 5.72 1.48
C ASN A 110 -5.57 4.86 0.31
N ARG A 111 -6.46 4.03 -0.27
CA ARG A 111 -6.12 3.15 -1.40
C ARG A 111 -5.84 3.89 -2.69
N PHE A 112 -6.41 5.08 -2.82
CA PHE A 112 -6.27 5.95 -3.97
C PHE A 112 -5.79 7.32 -3.53
N ASP A 113 -4.98 7.95 -4.37
CA ASP A 113 -4.75 9.39 -4.31
C ASP A 113 -5.61 10.12 -5.34
N VAL A 114 -5.81 11.42 -5.13
CA VAL A 114 -6.55 12.30 -6.03
C VAL A 114 -5.62 13.42 -6.46
N ASP A 115 -5.33 13.51 -7.75
CA ASP A 115 -4.41 14.51 -8.31
C ASP A 115 -3.04 14.54 -7.61
N CYS A 116 -2.49 13.37 -7.29
CA CYS A 116 -1.26 13.22 -6.51
C CYS A 116 -1.35 13.81 -5.09
N GLY A 117 -2.53 13.85 -4.51
CA GLY A 117 -2.78 14.41 -3.17
C GLY A 117 -3.75 13.58 -2.36
N SER A 118 -3.97 14.03 -1.11
CA SER A 118 -4.86 13.35 -0.19
C SER A 118 -6.33 13.51 -0.58
N PRO A 119 -7.10 12.41 -0.61
CA PRO A 119 -8.54 12.47 -0.73
C PRO A 119 -9.25 13.02 0.52
N ASP A 120 -8.57 13.07 1.68
CA ASP A 120 -9.17 13.44 2.97
C ASP A 120 -9.77 14.85 3.01
N ARG A 121 -9.32 15.71 2.11
CA ARG A 121 -9.83 17.08 1.97
C ARG A 121 -10.84 17.24 0.83
N THR A 122 -11.37 16.13 0.34
CA THR A 122 -12.31 16.09 -0.78
C THR A 122 -13.63 15.46 -0.35
N GLU A 123 -14.65 15.58 -1.20
CA GLU A 123 -15.92 14.85 -1.04
C GLU A 123 -15.78 13.33 -1.08
N LEU A 124 -14.59 12.82 -1.49
CA LEU A 124 -14.30 11.40 -1.60
C LEU A 124 -13.87 10.76 -0.28
N ALA A 125 -13.57 11.55 0.76
CA ALA A 125 -13.01 11.07 2.01
C ALA A 125 -13.82 9.92 2.64
N GLN A 126 -15.14 10.05 2.69
CA GLN A 126 -16.01 9.02 3.26
C GLN A 126 -16.03 7.73 2.44
N ASP A 127 -16.06 7.85 1.12
CA ASP A 127 -16.05 6.70 0.23
C ASP A 127 -14.73 5.96 0.30
N ILE A 128 -13.60 6.67 0.37
CA ILE A 128 -12.27 6.08 0.54
C ILE A 128 -12.14 5.40 1.89
N ALA A 129 -12.64 6.00 2.97
CA ALA A 129 -12.64 5.40 4.29
C ALA A 129 -13.38 4.05 4.33
N SER A 130 -14.33 3.81 3.44
CA SER A 130 -15.01 2.53 3.31
C SER A 130 -14.08 1.39 2.87
N LEU A 131 -12.89 1.70 2.37
CA LEU A 131 -11.86 0.74 1.95
C LEU A 131 -10.80 0.46 3.03
N ASP A 132 -10.87 1.12 4.19
CA ASP A 132 -9.87 1.00 5.27
C ASP A 132 -9.77 -0.41 5.84
N TYR A 133 -10.85 -1.21 5.72
CA TYR A 133 -10.82 -2.61 6.14
C TYR A 133 -9.76 -3.43 5.40
N LEU A 134 -9.35 -3.03 4.20
CA LEU A 134 -8.29 -3.72 3.45
C LEU A 134 -6.96 -3.68 4.19
N VAL A 135 -6.62 -2.57 4.86
CA VAL A 135 -5.41 -2.49 5.69
C VAL A 135 -5.48 -3.49 6.85
N LYS A 136 -6.64 -3.61 7.50
CA LYS A 136 -6.85 -4.58 8.59
C LYS A 136 -6.69 -6.03 8.10
N GLU A 137 -7.24 -6.34 6.94
CA GLU A 137 -7.09 -7.66 6.31
C GLU A 137 -5.63 -7.95 5.93
N GLU A 138 -4.93 -6.97 5.38
CA GLU A 138 -3.50 -7.07 5.07
C GLU A 138 -2.67 -7.33 6.33
N ILE A 139 -2.91 -6.60 7.42
CA ILE A 139 -2.26 -6.83 8.72
C ILE A 139 -2.55 -8.26 9.21
N SER A 140 -3.79 -8.72 9.11
CA SER A 140 -4.19 -10.08 9.50
C SER A 140 -3.48 -11.17 8.69
N ILE A 141 -3.23 -10.93 7.41
CA ILE A 141 -2.51 -11.84 6.52
C ILE A 141 -1.01 -11.84 6.82
N LEU A 142 -0.43 -10.64 6.95
CA LEU A 142 1.02 -10.44 7.06
C LEU A 142 1.54 -10.69 8.47
N LYS A 143 0.72 -10.47 9.49
CA LYS A 143 1.04 -10.65 10.91
C LYS A 143 2.38 -9.99 11.26
N PRO A 144 2.51 -8.66 11.09
CA PRO A 144 3.73 -7.96 11.43
C PRO A 144 4.02 -8.05 12.95
N ASP A 145 5.28 -8.11 13.31
CA ASP A 145 5.72 -7.96 14.70
C ASP A 145 5.64 -6.47 15.14
N VAL A 146 5.88 -5.57 14.18
CA VAL A 146 5.77 -4.11 14.36
C VAL A 146 4.99 -3.53 13.18
N CYS A 147 3.99 -2.71 13.48
CA CYS A 147 3.24 -1.94 12.51
C CYS A 147 3.31 -0.45 12.86
N ILE A 148 3.85 0.37 11.96
CA ILE A 148 4.01 1.81 12.17
C ILE A 148 3.09 2.57 11.22
N PHE A 149 2.27 3.45 11.78
CA PHE A 149 1.38 4.30 11.02
C PHE A 149 1.97 5.70 10.89
N PHE A 150 2.19 6.13 9.67
CA PHE A 150 2.57 7.50 9.30
C PHE A 150 1.35 8.21 8.69
N THR A 151 0.35 8.40 9.51
CA THR A 151 -0.93 9.00 9.11
C THR A 151 -1.21 10.25 9.94
N ASN A 152 -2.04 11.15 9.43
CA ASN A 152 -2.38 12.43 10.09
C ASN A 152 -3.58 12.30 11.05
N HIS A 153 -3.87 11.09 11.53
CA HIS A 153 -4.99 10.80 12.44
C HIS A 153 -4.50 10.32 13.79
#